data_93dfb4f9aa6f926bf84b51f2d58d9f5f
#
_entry.id   93dfb4f9aa6f926bf84b51f2d58d9f5f
#
_cell.length_a   1.000
_cell.length_b   1.000
_cell.length_c   1.000
_cell.angle_alpha   90.00
_cell.angle_beta   90.00
_cell.angle_gamma   90.00
#
_symmetry.space_group_name_H-M   'P 1'
#
loop_
_entity.id
_entity.type
_entity.pdbx_description
1 polymer ?
#
loop_
_entity_poly.entity_id
_entity_poly.type
_entity_poly.pdbx_seq_one_letter_code
_entity_poly.pdbx_strand_id
1 'polypeptide(L)'
;MNVTKNYFEQLKIQKIIPIINSINFNNDVKKIESIITNNKDIKLIEITLRESESYQNAIKLVEYFPKIKFGLGSILKLETFNKIDKEKFNFFVSPSTIREIVTKMPLNYIPGAETISEFNYLYNLGYIVIKFFPATLNDGCKKLKSIETIYKDLYFIPTGGINKKNMNDFLDLNNVICVGMTNV
;
A
#
# COMPACT_ATOMS: atom_id res chain seq x y z
N MET A 1 -7.27 -11.00 -14.90
CA MET A 1 -5.84 -10.66 -14.88
C MET A 1 -5.66 -9.57 -13.83
N ASN A 2 -5.11 -9.90 -12.66
CA ASN A 2 -5.10 -8.99 -11.51
C ASN A 2 -4.08 -7.85 -11.77
N VAL A 3 -4.51 -6.60 -11.72
CA VAL A 3 -3.77 -5.41 -12.19
C VAL A 3 -2.62 -4.99 -11.27
N THR A 4 -2.45 -5.65 -10.13
CA THR A 4 -1.22 -5.52 -9.35
C THR A 4 0.04 -5.82 -10.17
N LYS A 5 -0.10 -6.56 -11.30
CA LYS A 5 1.01 -6.75 -12.25
C LYS A 5 1.52 -5.44 -12.87
N ASN A 6 0.66 -4.45 -13.10
CA ASN A 6 1.08 -3.18 -13.72
C ASN A 6 1.98 -2.33 -12.82
N TYR A 7 1.90 -2.50 -11.50
CA TYR A 7 2.72 -1.76 -10.53
C TYR A 7 3.77 -2.63 -9.84
N PHE A 8 3.74 -3.93 -10.08
CA PHE A 8 4.62 -4.88 -9.40
C PHE A 8 6.10 -4.51 -9.58
N GLU A 9 6.53 -4.29 -10.81
CA GLU A 9 7.92 -3.91 -11.10
C GLU A 9 8.26 -2.53 -10.52
N GLN A 10 7.34 -1.58 -10.57
CA GLN A 10 7.57 -0.27 -9.97
C GLN A 10 7.70 -0.34 -8.45
N LEU A 11 6.88 -1.16 -7.77
CA LEU A 11 6.96 -1.40 -6.33
C LEU A 11 8.33 -1.99 -5.96
N LYS A 12 8.80 -2.95 -6.75
CA LYS A 12 10.09 -3.61 -6.57
C LYS A 12 11.28 -2.65 -6.75
N ILE A 13 11.20 -1.75 -7.73
CA ILE A 13 12.22 -0.73 -7.99
C ILE A 13 12.28 0.30 -6.87
N GLN A 14 11.13 0.87 -6.49
CA GLN A 14 11.11 1.94 -5.49
C GLN A 14 11.30 1.47 -4.05
N LYS A 15 11.06 0.18 -3.73
CA LYS A 15 11.24 -0.47 -2.42
C LYS A 15 10.43 0.14 -1.27
N ILE A 16 10.00 1.38 -1.36
CA ILE A 16 9.24 2.09 -0.34
C ILE A 16 8.00 2.72 -1.00
N ILE A 17 6.82 2.51 -0.42
CA ILE A 17 5.63 3.32 -0.68
C ILE A 17 5.56 4.39 0.39
N PRO A 18 5.80 5.67 0.06
CA PRO A 18 5.54 6.77 0.98
C PRO A 18 4.05 6.83 1.30
N ILE A 19 3.72 6.95 2.58
CA ILE A 19 2.35 7.08 3.06
C ILE A 19 2.16 8.49 3.59
N ILE A 20 1.24 9.23 3.00
CA ILE A 20 0.89 10.59 3.38
C ILE A 20 -0.42 10.56 4.16
N ASN A 21 -0.36 10.95 5.42
CA ASN A 21 -1.57 11.24 6.20
C ASN A 21 -1.96 12.68 5.88
N SER A 22 -2.86 12.83 4.90
CA SER A 22 -3.20 14.13 4.33
C SER A 22 -4.13 14.91 5.25
N ILE A 23 -3.63 16.04 5.77
CA ILE A 23 -4.35 16.98 6.63
C ILE A 23 -4.43 18.35 5.96
N ASN A 24 -3.35 18.78 5.31
CA ASN A 24 -3.23 20.10 4.72
C ASN A 24 -2.49 20.02 3.38
N PHE A 25 -3.13 20.46 2.31
CA PHE A 25 -2.61 20.38 0.95
C PHE A 25 -1.20 20.97 0.79
N ASN A 26 -0.95 22.18 1.31
CA ASN A 26 0.35 22.85 1.14
C ASN A 26 1.49 22.10 1.86
N ASN A 27 1.20 21.53 3.02
CA ASN A 27 2.18 20.71 3.76
C ASN A 27 2.44 19.40 3.03
N ASP A 28 1.39 18.79 2.47
CA ASP A 28 1.50 17.54 1.70
C ASP A 28 2.34 17.76 0.43
N VAL A 29 2.14 18.88 -0.29
CA VAL A 29 2.95 19.27 -1.45
C VAL A 29 4.43 19.33 -1.07
N LYS A 30 4.79 20.08 -0.03
CA LYS A 30 6.19 20.20 0.43
C LYS A 30 6.81 18.85 0.80
N LYS A 31 6.02 18.00 1.48
CA LYS A 31 6.46 16.66 1.87
C LYS A 31 6.70 15.78 0.64
N ILE A 32 5.79 15.78 -0.33
CA ILE A 32 5.92 14.99 -1.56
C ILE A 32 7.10 15.48 -2.39
N GLU A 33 7.28 16.80 -2.56
CA GLU A 33 8.43 17.38 -3.25
C GLU A 33 9.76 16.93 -2.62
N SER A 34 9.86 16.97 -1.29
CA SER A 34 11.03 16.46 -0.58
C SER A 34 11.29 14.99 -0.86
N ILE A 35 10.25 14.15 -0.81
CA ILE A 35 10.35 12.71 -1.06
C ILE A 35 10.87 12.42 -2.47
N ILE A 36 10.26 13.02 -3.50
CA ILE A 36 10.62 12.74 -4.91
C ILE A 36 11.96 13.37 -5.30
N THR A 37 12.38 14.43 -4.63
CA THR A 37 13.71 15.04 -4.84
C THR A 37 14.81 14.15 -4.26
N ASN A 38 14.59 13.60 -3.08
CA ASN A 38 15.55 12.73 -2.40
C ASN A 38 15.60 11.31 -2.95
N ASN A 39 14.52 10.84 -3.57
CA ASN A 39 14.46 9.51 -4.19
C ASN A 39 13.69 9.56 -5.51
N LYS A 40 14.43 9.59 -6.62
CA LYS A 40 13.89 9.70 -7.98
C LYS A 40 13.15 8.45 -8.46
N ASP A 41 13.31 7.32 -7.78
CA ASP A 41 12.63 6.07 -8.11
C ASP A 41 11.18 6.05 -7.60
N ILE A 42 10.83 6.93 -6.66
CA ILE A 42 9.46 7.05 -6.15
C ILE A 42 8.53 7.55 -7.25
N LYS A 43 7.57 6.70 -7.60
CA LYS A 43 6.50 6.97 -8.58
C LYS A 43 5.11 6.66 -8.03
N LEU A 44 5.02 5.86 -6.96
CA LEU A 44 3.78 5.46 -6.31
C LEU A 44 3.77 6.00 -4.88
N ILE A 45 2.71 6.70 -4.51
CA ILE A 45 2.51 7.30 -3.17
C ILE A 45 1.10 6.95 -2.69
N GLU A 46 0.96 6.49 -1.44
CA GLU A 46 -0.32 6.23 -0.78
C GLU A 46 -0.77 7.48 0.00
N ILE A 47 -2.01 7.93 -0.22
CA ILE A 47 -2.67 8.98 0.59
C ILE A 47 -3.73 8.29 1.44
N THR A 48 -3.69 8.47 2.77
CA THR A 48 -4.66 7.84 3.66
C THR A 48 -5.93 8.69 3.81
N LEU A 49 -7.08 8.03 3.80
CA LEU A 49 -8.41 8.65 4.00
C LEU A 49 -8.79 8.63 5.50
N ARG A 50 -8.05 9.34 6.33
CA ARG A 50 -8.27 9.36 7.80
C ARG A 50 -8.96 10.62 8.27
N GLU A 51 -8.77 11.74 7.57
CA GLU A 51 -9.34 13.03 7.91
C GLU A 51 -10.43 13.43 6.91
N SER A 52 -11.33 14.31 7.29
CA SER A 52 -12.44 14.76 6.44
C SER A 52 -11.98 15.33 5.10
N GLU A 53 -10.88 16.08 5.10
CA GLU A 53 -10.35 16.76 3.92
C GLU A 53 -9.42 15.89 3.07
N SER A 54 -9.04 14.68 3.55
CA SER A 54 -8.03 13.84 2.89
C SER A 54 -8.39 13.52 1.44
N TYR A 55 -9.65 13.24 1.14
CA TYR A 55 -10.08 12.91 -0.21
C TYR A 55 -9.99 14.11 -1.16
N GLN A 56 -10.41 15.29 -0.72
CA GLN A 56 -10.33 16.51 -1.52
C GLN A 56 -8.87 16.94 -1.75
N ASN A 57 -8.04 16.81 -0.74
CA ASN A 57 -6.61 17.05 -0.87
C ASN A 57 -5.96 16.05 -1.84
N ALA A 58 -6.34 14.77 -1.79
CA ALA A 58 -5.84 13.75 -2.72
C ALA A 58 -6.15 14.09 -4.18
N ILE A 59 -7.36 14.57 -4.48
CA ILE A 59 -7.73 15.04 -5.84
C ILE A 59 -6.80 16.17 -6.30
N LYS A 60 -6.58 17.18 -5.46
CA LYS A 60 -5.68 18.29 -5.78
C LYS A 60 -4.23 17.83 -5.97
N LEU A 61 -3.76 16.86 -5.18
CA LEU A 61 -2.40 16.31 -5.29
C LEU A 61 -2.21 15.54 -6.60
N VAL A 62 -3.21 14.81 -7.07
CA VAL A 62 -3.18 14.14 -8.39
C VAL A 62 -3.00 15.15 -9.51
N GLU A 63 -3.72 16.28 -9.46
CA GLU A 63 -3.62 17.34 -10.45
C GLU A 63 -2.27 18.08 -10.39
N TYR A 64 -1.75 18.29 -9.18
CA TYR A 64 -0.48 19.01 -8.95
C TYR A 64 0.75 18.19 -9.35
N PHE A 65 0.72 16.85 -9.18
CA PHE A 65 1.82 15.94 -9.48
C PHE A 65 1.47 14.92 -10.58
N PRO A 66 1.31 15.33 -11.85
CA PRO A 66 0.82 14.44 -12.93
C PRO A 66 1.74 13.26 -13.26
N LYS A 67 3.01 13.30 -12.79
CA LYS A 67 3.99 12.21 -13.00
C LYS A 67 4.01 11.19 -11.86
N ILE A 68 3.30 11.48 -10.76
CA ILE A 68 3.19 10.58 -9.61
C ILE A 68 1.85 9.84 -9.69
N LYS A 69 1.90 8.55 -9.42
CA LYS A 69 0.72 7.68 -9.35
C LYS A 69 0.27 7.58 -7.90
N PHE A 70 -0.89 8.15 -7.62
CA PHE A 70 -1.44 8.14 -6.27
C PHE A 70 -2.39 6.98 -6.03
N GLY A 71 -2.26 6.36 -4.86
CA GLY A 71 -3.24 5.43 -4.32
C GLY A 71 -3.95 5.99 -3.10
N LEU A 72 -5.13 5.48 -2.83
CA LEU A 72 -5.89 5.81 -1.63
C LEU A 72 -5.82 4.66 -0.63
N GLY A 73 -5.40 4.99 0.60
CA GLY A 73 -5.30 4.05 1.72
C GLY A 73 -6.29 4.33 2.83
N SER A 74 -6.27 3.46 3.84
CA SER A 74 -7.22 3.49 4.97
C SER A 74 -8.68 3.31 4.55
N ILE A 75 -8.93 2.52 3.50
CA ILE A 75 -10.29 2.13 3.10
C ILE A 75 -10.76 1.07 4.09
N LEU A 76 -11.82 1.38 4.86
CA LEU A 76 -12.35 0.53 5.92
C LEU A 76 -13.71 -0.08 5.59
N LYS A 77 -14.40 0.43 4.58
CA LYS A 77 -15.79 0.06 4.24
C LYS A 77 -16.02 0.04 2.75
N LEU A 78 -16.90 -0.86 2.30
CA LEU A 78 -17.38 -0.89 0.92
C LEU A 78 -18.00 0.45 0.49
N GLU A 79 -18.73 1.12 1.38
CA GLU A 79 -19.36 2.41 1.11
C GLU A 79 -18.31 3.48 0.75
N THR A 80 -17.21 3.56 1.51
CA THR A 80 -16.09 4.47 1.20
C THR A 80 -15.49 4.13 -0.16
N PHE A 81 -15.25 2.85 -0.42
CA PHE A 81 -14.70 2.39 -1.69
C PHE A 81 -15.59 2.73 -2.89
N ASN A 82 -16.92 2.62 -2.71
CA ASN A 82 -17.89 2.92 -3.79
C ASN A 82 -17.99 4.42 -4.12
N LYS A 83 -17.72 5.30 -3.15
CA LYS A 83 -17.74 6.76 -3.32
C LYS A 83 -16.49 7.34 -3.98
N ILE A 84 -15.40 6.56 -4.06
CA ILE A 84 -14.15 6.97 -4.68
C ILE A 84 -14.31 7.00 -6.20
N ASP A 85 -13.88 8.09 -6.83
CA ASP A 85 -13.67 8.15 -8.27
C ASP A 85 -12.41 7.33 -8.64
N LYS A 86 -12.64 6.11 -9.13
CA LYS A 86 -11.58 5.14 -9.38
C LYS A 86 -10.72 5.47 -10.61
N GLU A 87 -11.17 6.38 -11.45
CA GLU A 87 -10.41 6.80 -12.63
C GLU A 87 -9.29 7.80 -12.27
N LYS A 88 -9.47 8.53 -11.18
CA LYS A 88 -8.47 9.50 -10.70
C LYS A 88 -7.28 8.88 -9.96
N PHE A 89 -7.45 7.67 -9.42
CA PHE A 89 -6.42 7.04 -8.58
C PHE A 89 -5.93 5.73 -9.16
N ASN A 90 -4.68 5.43 -8.90
CA ASN A 90 -3.98 4.33 -9.54
C ASN A 90 -4.08 3.01 -8.77
N PHE A 91 -4.23 3.06 -7.44
CA PHE A 91 -4.38 1.87 -6.60
C PHE A 91 -5.14 2.19 -5.31
N PHE A 92 -5.64 1.15 -4.65
CA PHE A 92 -6.49 1.26 -3.45
C PHE A 92 -6.01 0.29 -2.39
N VAL A 93 -5.97 0.74 -1.13
CA VAL A 93 -5.37 -0.04 -0.05
C VAL A 93 -6.29 -0.06 1.18
N SER A 94 -6.49 -1.23 1.73
CA SER A 94 -7.16 -1.40 3.03
C SER A 94 -6.17 -1.90 4.09
N PRO A 95 -6.35 -1.53 5.35
CA PRO A 95 -5.54 -2.08 6.45
C PRO A 95 -5.94 -3.51 6.84
N SER A 96 -7.10 -3.97 6.40
CA SER A 96 -7.67 -5.29 6.69
C SER A 96 -8.37 -5.87 5.47
N THR A 97 -8.74 -7.14 5.53
CA THR A 97 -9.53 -7.82 4.50
C THR A 97 -11.00 -7.42 4.59
N ILE A 98 -11.51 -6.69 3.60
CA ILE A 98 -12.92 -6.33 3.47
C ILE A 98 -13.56 -7.30 2.48
N ARG A 99 -14.29 -8.30 2.99
CA ARG A 99 -14.83 -9.42 2.18
C ARG A 99 -15.67 -8.95 1.00
N GLU A 100 -16.52 -7.95 1.20
CA GLU A 100 -17.41 -7.38 0.18
C GLU A 100 -16.65 -6.70 -0.96
N ILE A 101 -15.41 -6.31 -0.73
CA ILE A 101 -14.53 -5.74 -1.76
C ILE A 101 -13.70 -6.85 -2.42
N VAL A 102 -13.03 -7.69 -1.62
CA VAL A 102 -12.06 -8.66 -2.16
C VAL A 102 -12.72 -9.73 -3.03
N THR A 103 -13.97 -10.12 -2.75
CA THR A 103 -14.71 -11.08 -3.58
C THR A 103 -15.05 -10.55 -4.98
N LYS A 104 -15.08 -9.23 -5.17
CA LYS A 104 -15.32 -8.60 -6.48
C LYS A 104 -14.05 -8.44 -7.29
N MET A 105 -12.89 -8.74 -6.71
CA MET A 105 -11.57 -8.62 -7.35
C MET A 105 -11.36 -7.29 -8.09
N PRO A 106 -11.61 -6.12 -7.45
CA PRO A 106 -11.46 -4.85 -8.15
C PRO A 106 -10.00 -4.63 -8.56
N LEU A 107 -9.85 -3.96 -9.70
CA LEU A 107 -8.54 -3.64 -10.23
C LEU A 107 -7.74 -2.77 -9.27
N ASN A 108 -6.43 -3.04 -9.15
CA ASN A 108 -5.49 -2.25 -8.35
C ASN A 108 -5.82 -2.16 -6.85
N TYR A 109 -6.58 -3.11 -6.32
CA TYR A 109 -6.88 -3.16 -4.90
C TYR A 109 -5.87 -4.07 -4.17
N ILE A 110 -5.28 -3.53 -3.11
CA ILE A 110 -4.32 -4.20 -2.22
C ILE A 110 -5.01 -4.41 -0.87
N PRO A 111 -5.52 -5.61 -0.58
CA PRO A 111 -6.14 -5.93 0.70
C PRO A 111 -5.10 -5.99 1.81
N GLY A 112 -5.50 -5.61 3.03
CA GLY A 112 -4.70 -5.79 4.24
C GLY A 112 -5.00 -7.12 4.92
N ALA A 113 -3.98 -7.71 5.56
CA ALA A 113 -4.09 -8.91 6.37
C ALA A 113 -2.91 -9.04 7.35
N GLU A 114 -3.08 -9.82 8.41
CA GLU A 114 -2.02 -10.13 9.37
C GLU A 114 -1.89 -11.64 9.65
N THR A 115 -2.95 -12.41 9.44
CA THR A 115 -3.00 -13.82 9.85
C THR A 115 -2.86 -14.77 8.67
N ILE A 116 -2.39 -16.00 8.94
CA ILE A 116 -2.28 -17.07 7.94
C ILE A 116 -3.64 -17.39 7.29
N SER A 117 -4.73 -17.36 8.07
CA SER A 117 -6.07 -17.60 7.55
C SER A 117 -6.49 -16.55 6.52
N GLU A 118 -6.18 -15.28 6.77
CA GLU A 118 -6.43 -14.19 5.83
C GLU A 118 -5.55 -14.31 4.59
N PHE A 119 -4.25 -14.65 4.75
CA PHE A 119 -3.36 -14.86 3.61
C PHE A 119 -3.88 -15.98 2.72
N ASN A 120 -4.25 -17.13 3.31
CA ASN A 120 -4.79 -18.26 2.56
C ASN A 120 -6.10 -17.90 1.85
N TYR A 121 -6.99 -17.16 2.50
CA TYR A 121 -8.24 -16.68 1.90
C TYR A 121 -7.99 -15.79 0.69
N LEU A 122 -7.11 -14.79 0.83
CA LEU A 122 -6.77 -13.87 -0.26
C LEU A 122 -6.01 -14.57 -1.40
N TYR A 123 -5.08 -15.46 -1.06
CA TYR A 123 -4.34 -16.28 -2.02
C TYR A 123 -5.29 -17.12 -2.89
N ASN A 124 -6.27 -17.81 -2.27
CA ASN A 124 -7.26 -18.61 -2.98
C ASN A 124 -8.21 -17.77 -3.85
N LEU A 125 -8.40 -16.48 -3.55
CA LEU A 125 -9.09 -15.54 -4.43
C LEU A 125 -8.18 -15.02 -5.58
N GLY A 126 -6.89 -15.35 -5.60
CA GLY A 126 -5.96 -14.94 -6.65
C GLY A 126 -5.24 -13.61 -6.41
N TYR A 127 -5.25 -13.10 -5.18
CA TYR A 127 -4.41 -11.95 -4.82
C TYR A 127 -2.94 -12.38 -4.75
N ILE A 128 -2.07 -11.61 -5.41
CA ILE A 128 -0.62 -11.84 -5.42
C ILE A 128 0.15 -10.82 -4.58
N VAL A 129 -0.49 -9.72 -4.17
CA VAL A 129 0.09 -8.69 -3.31
C VAL A 129 -0.88 -8.37 -2.18
N ILE A 130 -0.39 -8.40 -0.95
CA ILE A 130 -1.14 -8.13 0.27
C ILE A 130 -0.38 -7.09 1.11
N LYS A 131 -1.09 -6.11 1.66
CA LYS A 131 -0.56 -5.25 2.70
C LYS A 131 -0.49 -6.05 4.00
N PHE A 132 0.71 -6.26 4.53
CA PHE A 132 0.90 -6.87 5.84
C PHE A 132 0.87 -5.77 6.92
N PHE A 133 -0.19 -5.77 7.75
CA PHE A 133 -0.42 -4.70 8.72
C PHE A 133 -1.10 -5.23 10.00
N PRO A 134 -0.65 -4.80 11.20
CA PRO A 134 0.53 -3.96 11.49
C PRO A 134 1.83 -4.79 11.49
N ALA A 135 2.86 -4.32 10.76
CA ALA A 135 4.01 -5.16 10.41
C ALA A 135 4.99 -5.42 11.56
N THR A 136 5.19 -4.46 12.46
CA THR A 136 6.21 -4.57 13.52
C THR A 136 5.68 -5.19 14.82
N LEU A 137 4.40 -5.49 14.89
CA LEU A 137 3.81 -6.21 16.00
C LEU A 137 3.96 -7.73 15.80
N ASN A 138 3.97 -8.49 16.89
CA ASN A 138 3.95 -9.97 16.88
C ASN A 138 5.02 -10.61 16.01
N ASP A 139 6.25 -10.08 16.04
CA ASP A 139 7.39 -10.61 15.27
C ASP A 139 7.08 -10.74 13.75
N GLY A 140 6.50 -9.71 13.15
CA GLY A 140 6.01 -9.76 11.77
C GLY A 140 7.06 -10.18 10.73
N CYS A 141 8.32 -9.78 10.90
CA CYS A 141 9.41 -10.20 10.03
C CYS A 141 9.62 -11.73 10.09
N LYS A 142 9.67 -12.32 11.29
CA LYS A 142 9.78 -13.77 11.48
C LYS A 142 8.55 -14.50 10.92
N LYS A 143 7.35 -13.93 11.10
CA LYS A 143 6.10 -14.48 10.54
C LYS A 143 6.19 -14.57 9.01
N LEU A 144 6.56 -13.48 8.33
CA LEU A 144 6.69 -13.48 6.87
C LEU A 144 7.76 -14.45 6.37
N LYS A 145 8.91 -14.53 7.05
CA LYS A 145 9.97 -15.48 6.73
C LYS A 145 9.48 -16.94 6.83
N SER A 146 8.69 -17.27 7.85
CA SER A 146 8.23 -18.64 8.08
C SER A 146 7.25 -19.17 7.01
N ILE A 147 6.59 -18.29 6.27
CA ILE A 147 5.62 -18.64 5.23
C ILE A 147 6.14 -18.50 3.81
N GLU A 148 7.36 -18.06 3.63
CA GLU A 148 7.98 -17.78 2.33
C GLU A 148 7.94 -18.99 1.37
N THR A 149 8.14 -20.19 1.90
CA THR A 149 8.10 -21.43 1.11
C THR A 149 6.69 -21.97 0.88
N ILE A 150 5.70 -21.50 1.66
CA ILE A 150 4.31 -21.96 1.58
C ILE A 150 3.57 -21.23 0.45
N TYR A 151 3.73 -19.91 0.37
CA TYR A 151 3.04 -19.05 -0.60
C TYR A 151 4.05 -18.44 -1.59
N LYS A 152 4.52 -19.24 -2.54
CA LYS A 152 5.62 -18.87 -3.46
C LYS A 152 5.33 -17.66 -4.34
N ASP A 153 4.06 -17.41 -4.68
CA ASP A 153 3.63 -16.33 -5.57
C ASP A 153 2.85 -15.24 -4.83
N LEU A 154 2.94 -15.21 -3.50
CA LEU A 154 2.31 -14.19 -2.68
C LEU A 154 3.37 -13.24 -2.13
N TYR A 155 3.20 -11.96 -2.41
CA TYR A 155 4.10 -10.91 -1.99
C TYR A 155 3.44 -9.97 -0.99
N PHE A 156 4.25 -9.44 -0.09
CA PHE A 156 3.77 -8.58 0.99
C PHE A 156 4.32 -7.17 0.88
N ILE A 157 3.52 -6.22 1.37
CA ILE A 157 3.89 -4.83 1.62
C ILE A 157 3.77 -4.58 3.13
N PRO A 158 4.81 -4.89 3.92
CA PRO A 158 4.82 -4.61 5.35
C PRO A 158 4.63 -3.12 5.60
N THR A 159 3.68 -2.81 6.49
CA THR A 159 3.30 -1.44 6.83
C THR A 159 2.92 -1.36 8.32
N GLY A 160 3.19 -0.23 8.95
CA GLY A 160 2.94 -0.03 10.39
C GLY A 160 4.17 -0.33 11.23
N GLY A 161 4.76 0.74 11.79
CA GLY A 161 5.99 0.70 12.58
C GLY A 161 7.28 0.61 11.77
N ILE A 162 7.19 0.55 10.43
CA ILE A 162 8.38 0.52 9.55
C ILE A 162 9.04 1.90 9.54
N ASN A 163 10.37 1.91 9.62
CA ASN A 163 11.23 3.08 9.60
C ASN A 163 12.61 2.73 9.02
N LYS A 164 13.51 3.73 8.87
CA LYS A 164 14.85 3.53 8.27
C LYS A 164 15.75 2.53 9.00
N LYS A 165 15.47 2.23 10.28
CA LYS A 165 16.30 1.31 11.06
C LYS A 165 15.91 -0.16 10.84
N ASN A 166 14.62 -0.43 10.56
CA ASN A 166 14.09 -1.80 10.46
C ASN A 166 13.59 -2.19 9.05
N MET A 167 13.54 -1.25 8.10
CA MET A 167 13.00 -1.54 6.76
C MET A 167 13.78 -2.64 6.03
N ASN A 168 15.09 -2.70 6.21
CA ASN A 168 15.94 -3.69 5.53
C ASN A 168 15.68 -5.10 6.04
N ASP A 169 15.33 -5.29 7.32
CA ASP A 169 14.96 -6.60 7.85
C ASP A 169 13.78 -7.22 7.09
N PHE A 170 12.86 -6.37 6.62
CA PHE A 170 11.74 -6.80 5.79
C PHE A 170 12.09 -6.90 4.31
N LEU A 171 12.85 -5.94 3.76
CA LEU A 171 13.21 -5.92 2.33
C LEU A 171 14.16 -7.07 1.93
N ASP A 172 14.86 -7.67 2.88
CA ASP A 172 15.71 -8.84 2.67
C ASP A 172 14.92 -10.16 2.54
N LEU A 173 13.61 -10.15 2.79
CA LEU A 173 12.73 -11.30 2.60
C LEU A 173 12.30 -11.42 1.13
N ASN A 174 12.38 -12.63 0.54
CA ASN A 174 12.04 -12.84 -0.88
C ASN A 174 10.54 -12.63 -1.18
N ASN A 175 9.68 -12.77 -0.18
CA ASN A 175 8.25 -12.55 -0.28
C ASN A 175 7.81 -11.10 0.07
N VAL A 176 8.76 -10.17 0.24
CA VAL A 176 8.47 -8.75 0.43
C VAL A 176 8.86 -7.97 -0.81
N ILE A 177 7.89 -7.28 -1.42
CA ILE A 177 8.11 -6.52 -2.65
C ILE A 177 8.59 -5.09 -2.38
N CYS A 178 8.03 -4.45 -1.35
CA CYS A 178 8.38 -3.13 -0.85
C CYS A 178 7.81 -2.95 0.55
N VAL A 179 8.11 -1.83 1.20
CA VAL A 179 7.55 -1.48 2.52
C VAL A 179 6.74 -0.18 2.47
N GLY A 180 5.71 -0.07 3.29
CA GLY A 180 4.93 1.17 3.46
C GLY A 180 5.45 1.99 4.64
N MET A 181 5.82 3.26 4.42
CA MET A 181 6.42 4.14 5.43
C MET A 181 5.80 5.54 5.43
N THR A 182 5.58 6.11 6.61
CA THR A 182 5.12 7.51 6.78
C THR A 182 6.28 8.50 6.84
N ASN A 183 7.46 8.07 7.32
CA ASN A 183 8.68 8.88 7.44
C ASN A 183 9.75 8.33 6.49
N VAL A 184 9.76 8.86 5.30
CA VAL A 184 10.69 8.49 4.20
C VAL A 184 11.89 9.43 4.16
#